data_bf1cd75b6aa2814728e98cdcf827cae2
#
_entry.id   bf1cd75b6aa2814728e98cdcf827cae2
#
_cell.length_a   1.000
_cell.length_b   1.000
_cell.length_c   1.000
_cell.angle_alpha   90.00
_cell.angle_beta   90.00
_cell.angle_gamma   90.00
#
_symmetry.space_group_name_H-M   'P 1'
#
loop_
_entity.id
_entity.type
_entity.pdbx_description
1 polymer ?
#
loop_
_entity_poly.entity_id
_entity_poly.type
_entity_poly.pdbx_seq_one_letter_code
_entity_poly.pdbx_strand_id
1 'polypeptide(L)'
;MKTIAISGANGFVGTSLTNFFSSFGYKIVPLSRDILNNKSKLEEVLDSADIVINLAGANIINRWSETYKKLLYSSRIDTTSKIVNAISSISNKPKLLISTSAVGIYDNKSIYDENGSFSNDFLSNLCQDWEKEALKAKNGTTKIAIFRFGIILGKDGGALQKMITPFKFGLGGTIGSGKQAFSFIHINDLLNAYKFVIENNYDGVFNLTAPTPTTNKGLTLALGKTLKRPTILPIPEFVLKLIFSEGARVLTDGQSAIPKKLLDLGFEFKFKTIEEAIENLCSKKD
;
A
#
# COMPACT_ATOMS: atom_id res chain seq x y z
N MET A 1 -24.48 -7.51 11.36
CA MET A 1 -23.42 -6.49 11.12
C MET A 1 -22.14 -7.25 10.84
N LYS A 2 -21.47 -7.01 9.69
CA LYS A 2 -20.21 -7.71 9.40
C LYS A 2 -19.05 -7.11 10.20
N THR A 3 -18.14 -7.95 10.67
CA THR A 3 -16.97 -7.55 11.46
C THR A 3 -15.70 -7.64 10.62
N ILE A 4 -14.90 -6.57 10.62
CA ILE A 4 -13.58 -6.51 9.96
C ILE A 4 -12.50 -6.37 11.04
N ALA A 5 -11.58 -7.33 11.10
CA ALA A 5 -10.39 -7.25 11.93
C ALA A 5 -9.24 -6.63 11.13
N ILE A 6 -8.58 -5.58 11.64
CA ILE A 6 -7.55 -4.83 10.90
C ILE A 6 -6.25 -4.78 11.69
N SER A 7 -5.16 -5.35 11.16
CA SER A 7 -3.81 -5.09 11.66
C SER A 7 -3.26 -3.80 11.05
N GLY A 8 -2.45 -3.06 11.81
CA GLY A 8 -1.97 -1.75 11.35
C GLY A 8 -3.06 -0.66 11.32
N ALA A 9 -4.15 -0.81 12.07
CA ALA A 9 -5.29 0.10 12.11
C ALA A 9 -4.94 1.56 12.44
N ASN A 10 -3.84 1.80 13.18
CA ASN A 10 -3.38 3.15 13.56
C ASN A 10 -2.50 3.82 12.48
N GLY A 11 -2.19 3.14 11.39
CA GLY A 11 -1.47 3.71 10.25
C GLY A 11 -2.39 4.56 9.38
N PHE A 12 -1.81 5.30 8.42
CA PHE A 12 -2.57 6.16 7.52
C PHE A 12 -3.70 5.41 6.79
N VAL A 13 -3.39 4.28 6.16
CA VAL A 13 -4.39 3.46 5.45
C VAL A 13 -5.36 2.80 6.45
N GLY A 14 -4.85 2.29 7.56
CA GLY A 14 -5.66 1.63 8.58
C GLY A 14 -6.72 2.55 9.19
N THR A 15 -6.34 3.78 9.54
CA THR A 15 -7.27 4.81 10.04
C THR A 15 -8.31 5.18 8.97
N SER A 16 -7.87 5.34 7.71
CA SER A 16 -8.77 5.66 6.61
C SER A 16 -9.78 4.54 6.37
N LEU A 17 -9.36 3.26 6.38
CA LEU A 17 -10.25 2.09 6.24
C LEU A 17 -11.19 1.97 7.43
N THR A 18 -10.70 2.19 8.65
CA THR A 18 -11.53 2.18 9.87
C THR A 18 -12.69 3.17 9.75
N ASN A 19 -12.40 4.42 9.44
CA ASN A 19 -13.41 5.46 9.29
C ASN A 19 -14.37 5.13 8.13
N PHE A 20 -13.83 4.71 6.99
CA PHE A 20 -14.59 4.39 5.79
C PHE A 20 -15.58 3.24 6.05
N PHE A 21 -15.12 2.10 6.54
CA PHE A 21 -16.01 0.96 6.77
C PHE A 21 -16.97 1.16 7.95
N SER A 22 -16.57 1.89 8.99
CA SER A 22 -17.49 2.28 10.07
C SER A 22 -18.66 3.10 9.54
N SER A 23 -18.44 3.99 8.56
CA SER A 23 -19.53 4.77 7.95
C SER A 23 -20.51 3.91 7.12
N PHE A 24 -20.11 2.71 6.70
CA PHE A 24 -20.96 1.71 6.06
C PHE A 24 -21.55 0.68 7.04
N GLY A 25 -21.43 0.91 8.34
CA GLY A 25 -22.03 0.06 9.38
C GLY A 25 -21.26 -1.24 9.65
N TYR A 26 -20.01 -1.36 9.25
CA TYR A 26 -19.16 -2.48 9.64
C TYR A 26 -18.64 -2.27 11.08
N LYS A 27 -18.56 -3.35 11.86
CA LYS A 27 -17.83 -3.36 13.13
C LYS A 27 -16.34 -3.52 12.85
N ILE A 28 -15.52 -2.58 13.30
CA ILE A 28 -14.06 -2.64 13.12
C ILE A 28 -13.39 -3.05 14.42
N VAL A 29 -12.53 -4.07 14.35
CA VAL A 29 -11.74 -4.56 15.48
C VAL A 29 -10.26 -4.39 15.13
N PRO A 30 -9.54 -3.44 15.77
CA PRO A 30 -8.12 -3.27 15.54
C PRO A 30 -7.32 -4.41 16.18
N LEU A 31 -6.48 -5.08 15.37
CA LEU A 31 -5.51 -6.06 15.85
C LEU A 31 -4.28 -5.31 16.38
N SER A 32 -4.33 -4.92 17.66
CA SER A 32 -3.21 -4.28 18.35
C SER A 32 -2.02 -5.23 18.51
N ARG A 33 -0.85 -4.68 18.87
CA ARG A 33 0.34 -5.50 19.16
C ARG A 33 0.09 -6.51 20.29
N ASP A 34 -0.68 -6.14 21.28
CA ASP A 34 -1.03 -7.04 22.41
C ASP A 34 -1.88 -8.22 21.93
N ILE A 35 -2.86 -7.97 21.05
CA ILE A 35 -3.67 -9.02 20.44
C ILE A 35 -2.79 -9.91 19.57
N LEU A 36 -1.99 -9.33 18.67
CA LEU A 36 -1.11 -10.07 17.76
C LEU A 36 -0.03 -10.90 18.47
N ASN A 37 0.35 -10.54 19.70
CA ASN A 37 1.34 -11.26 20.48
C ASN A 37 0.71 -12.26 21.51
N ASN A 38 -0.62 -12.31 21.60
CA ASN A 38 -1.33 -13.25 22.44
C ASN A 38 -2.19 -14.17 21.56
N LYS A 39 -1.75 -15.41 21.43
CA LYS A 39 -2.41 -16.40 20.55
C LYS A 39 -3.90 -16.55 20.83
N SER A 40 -4.29 -16.74 22.09
CA SER A 40 -5.70 -16.98 22.47
C SER A 40 -6.59 -15.76 22.17
N LYS A 41 -6.10 -14.53 22.47
CA LYS A 41 -6.82 -13.29 22.14
C LYS A 41 -6.96 -13.09 20.63
N LEU A 42 -5.92 -13.42 19.86
CA LEU A 42 -5.96 -13.31 18.41
C LEU A 42 -6.97 -14.29 17.83
N GLU A 43 -6.96 -15.55 18.27
CA GLU A 43 -7.92 -16.57 17.88
C GLU A 43 -9.35 -16.15 18.22
N GLU A 44 -9.63 -15.67 19.43
CA GLU A 44 -10.94 -15.16 19.84
C GLU A 44 -11.46 -14.04 18.93
N VAL A 45 -10.61 -13.05 18.64
CA VAL A 45 -10.98 -11.94 17.76
C VAL A 45 -11.24 -12.42 16.33
N LEU A 46 -10.39 -13.30 15.79
CA LEU A 46 -10.52 -13.78 14.42
C LEU A 46 -11.70 -14.76 14.24
N ASP A 47 -12.07 -15.54 15.27
CA ASP A 47 -13.24 -16.42 15.26
C ASP A 47 -14.57 -15.64 15.15
N SER A 48 -14.55 -14.37 15.56
CA SER A 48 -15.70 -13.45 15.46
C SER A 48 -15.66 -12.54 14.22
N ALA A 49 -14.60 -12.61 13.40
CA ALA A 49 -14.42 -11.73 12.25
C ALA A 49 -14.88 -12.35 10.94
N ASP A 50 -15.65 -11.61 10.14
CA ASP A 50 -16.02 -12.02 8.77
C ASP A 50 -14.87 -11.80 7.79
N ILE A 51 -14.07 -10.75 8.02
CA ILE A 51 -13.00 -10.29 7.13
C ILE A 51 -11.79 -9.92 7.96
N VAL A 52 -10.61 -10.25 7.46
CA VAL A 52 -9.34 -9.83 8.05
C VAL A 52 -8.58 -8.97 7.03
N ILE A 53 -8.11 -7.79 7.46
CA ILE A 53 -7.24 -6.92 6.66
C ILE A 53 -5.89 -6.81 7.34
N ASN A 54 -4.85 -7.26 6.67
CA ASN A 54 -3.48 -7.19 7.17
C ASN A 54 -2.69 -6.07 6.50
N LEU A 55 -2.50 -4.95 7.23
CA LEU A 55 -1.71 -3.79 6.80
C LEU A 55 -0.40 -3.65 7.59
N ALA A 56 -0.10 -4.61 8.47
CA ALA A 56 1.04 -4.47 9.36
C ALA A 56 2.37 -4.46 8.60
N GLY A 57 3.20 -3.48 8.90
CA GLY A 57 4.54 -3.36 8.33
C GLY A 57 5.25 -2.12 8.82
N ALA A 58 6.53 -2.23 9.15
CA ALA A 58 7.38 -1.09 9.47
C ALA A 58 7.53 -0.16 8.25
N ASN A 59 7.79 1.14 8.51
CA ASN A 59 7.93 2.15 7.47
C ASN A 59 9.08 1.78 6.51
N ILE A 60 8.78 1.74 5.22
CA ILE A 60 9.78 1.38 4.20
C ILE A 60 10.75 2.52 3.91
N ILE A 61 10.31 3.79 4.05
CA ILE A 61 11.16 4.96 3.81
C ILE A 61 11.96 5.26 5.08
N ASN A 62 13.13 4.67 5.16
CA ASN A 62 14.08 4.84 6.26
C ASN A 62 15.49 4.50 5.77
N ARG A 63 16.51 4.75 6.62
CA ARG A 63 17.87 4.25 6.38
C ARG A 63 17.89 2.74 6.62
N TRP A 64 18.25 1.97 5.60
CA TRP A 64 18.33 0.50 5.72
C TRP A 64 19.69 0.07 6.23
N SER A 65 19.73 -0.27 7.51
CA SER A 65 20.77 -1.10 8.11
C SER A 65 20.32 -2.57 8.09
N GLU A 66 21.22 -3.49 8.35
CA GLU A 66 20.87 -4.92 8.48
C GLU A 66 19.81 -5.16 9.56
N THR A 67 19.89 -4.44 10.69
CA THR A 67 18.88 -4.49 11.74
C THR A 67 17.54 -3.97 11.24
N TYR A 68 17.53 -2.90 10.43
CA TYR A 68 16.29 -2.36 9.89
C TYR A 68 15.68 -3.25 8.82
N LYS A 69 16.48 -3.90 7.98
CA LYS A 69 16.01 -4.91 7.02
C LYS A 69 15.35 -6.08 7.74
N LYS A 70 15.94 -6.56 8.84
CA LYS A 70 15.31 -7.59 9.70
C LYS A 70 13.97 -7.12 10.25
N LEU A 71 13.85 -5.86 10.70
CA LEU A 71 12.60 -5.27 11.14
C LEU A 71 11.56 -5.17 10.01
N LEU A 72 11.97 -4.77 8.80
CA LEU A 72 11.09 -4.73 7.63
C LEU A 72 10.52 -6.12 7.33
N TYR A 73 11.35 -7.15 7.45
CA TYR A 73 10.96 -8.54 7.23
C TYR A 73 10.02 -9.04 8.34
N SER A 74 10.45 -9.00 9.59
CA SER A 74 9.70 -9.55 10.72
C SER A 74 8.36 -8.85 10.92
N SER A 75 8.31 -7.52 10.78
CA SER A 75 7.04 -6.78 10.90
C SER A 75 5.97 -7.19 9.89
N ARG A 76 6.35 -7.81 8.77
CA ARG A 76 5.45 -8.29 7.72
C ARG A 76 5.22 -9.79 7.83
N ILE A 77 6.28 -10.56 7.75
CA ILE A 77 6.20 -12.03 7.68
C ILE A 77 5.72 -12.62 9.00
N ASP A 78 6.33 -12.23 10.14
CA ASP A 78 5.94 -12.80 11.44
C ASP A 78 4.51 -12.38 11.82
N THR A 79 4.10 -11.14 11.50
CA THR A 79 2.73 -10.70 11.74
C THR A 79 1.74 -11.48 10.88
N THR A 80 2.05 -11.67 9.60
CA THR A 80 1.21 -12.44 8.67
C THR A 80 1.12 -13.89 9.13
N SER A 81 2.24 -14.49 9.53
CA SER A 81 2.29 -15.87 10.04
C SER A 81 1.40 -16.06 11.28
N LYS A 82 1.42 -15.10 12.23
CA LYS A 82 0.51 -15.16 13.40
C LYS A 82 -0.96 -15.15 12.99
N ILE A 83 -1.35 -14.26 12.08
CA ILE A 83 -2.73 -14.17 11.57
C ILE A 83 -3.12 -15.47 10.86
N VAL A 84 -2.27 -15.98 9.97
CA VAL A 84 -2.50 -17.21 9.20
C VAL A 84 -2.65 -18.42 10.12
N ASN A 85 -1.77 -18.55 11.10
CA ASN A 85 -1.81 -19.65 12.07
C ASN A 85 -3.08 -19.58 12.92
N ALA A 86 -3.50 -18.40 13.36
CA ALA A 86 -4.73 -18.22 14.10
C ALA A 86 -5.96 -18.57 13.24
N ILE A 87 -6.04 -18.12 11.97
CA ILE A 87 -7.11 -18.50 11.04
C ILE A 87 -7.16 -20.02 10.85
N SER A 88 -6.02 -20.69 10.84
CA SER A 88 -5.96 -22.15 10.68
C SER A 88 -6.50 -22.89 11.90
N SER A 89 -6.33 -22.35 13.11
CA SER A 89 -6.68 -22.98 14.38
C SER A 89 -8.15 -22.81 14.79
N ILE A 90 -8.82 -21.73 14.34
CA ILE A 90 -10.19 -21.39 14.77
C ILE A 90 -11.26 -22.17 14.00
N SER A 91 -12.45 -22.28 14.60
CA SER A 91 -13.59 -22.99 14.01
C SER A 91 -14.35 -22.13 13.01
N ASN A 92 -14.66 -20.85 13.35
CA ASN A 92 -15.36 -19.92 12.48
C ASN A 92 -14.35 -19.10 11.69
N LYS A 93 -13.96 -19.62 10.54
CA LYS A 93 -12.93 -18.95 9.71
C LYS A 93 -13.49 -17.72 9.00
N PRO A 94 -12.73 -16.60 8.95
CA PRO A 94 -13.11 -15.45 8.15
C PRO A 94 -13.26 -15.85 6.68
N LYS A 95 -14.24 -15.24 6.00
CA LYS A 95 -14.52 -15.52 4.58
C LYS A 95 -13.42 -14.95 3.65
N LEU A 96 -12.75 -13.89 4.08
CA LEU A 96 -11.75 -13.19 3.27
C LEU A 96 -10.61 -12.68 4.14
N LEU A 97 -9.38 -13.00 3.73
CA LEU A 97 -8.16 -12.34 4.18
C LEU A 97 -7.64 -11.43 3.07
N ILE A 98 -7.56 -10.13 3.32
CA ILE A 98 -6.87 -9.17 2.43
C ILE A 98 -5.49 -8.91 3.03
N SER A 99 -4.45 -9.35 2.36
CA SER A 99 -3.06 -9.11 2.79
C SER A 99 -2.39 -8.11 1.89
N THR A 100 -1.74 -7.11 2.50
CA THR A 100 -0.98 -6.12 1.76
C THR A 100 0.32 -6.72 1.23
N SER A 101 0.71 -6.27 0.05
CA SER A 101 2.01 -6.42 -0.60
C SER A 101 2.35 -5.08 -1.25
N ALA A 102 3.32 -5.02 -2.16
CA ALA A 102 3.68 -3.79 -2.85
C ALA A 102 4.09 -4.05 -4.30
N VAL A 103 3.94 -3.03 -5.15
CA VAL A 103 4.47 -3.05 -6.53
C VAL A 103 5.99 -3.17 -6.59
N GLY A 104 6.68 -3.00 -5.46
CA GLY A 104 8.11 -3.27 -5.32
C GLY A 104 8.50 -4.73 -5.57
N ILE A 105 7.54 -5.63 -5.80
CA ILE A 105 7.77 -7.01 -6.25
C ILE A 105 8.28 -7.06 -7.69
N TYR A 106 7.90 -6.10 -8.54
CA TYR A 106 8.31 -6.03 -9.94
C TYR A 106 9.70 -5.41 -10.11
N ASP A 107 10.31 -5.65 -11.25
CA ASP A 107 11.48 -4.87 -11.68
C ASP A 107 11.05 -3.51 -12.29
N ASN A 108 12.01 -2.73 -12.77
CA ASN A 108 11.79 -1.41 -13.36
C ASN A 108 11.92 -1.36 -14.88
N LYS A 109 11.86 -2.52 -15.57
CA LYS A 109 12.16 -2.63 -17.00
C LYS A 109 10.93 -2.43 -17.90
N SER A 110 9.74 -2.72 -17.36
CA SER A 110 8.49 -2.71 -18.13
C SER A 110 7.32 -2.18 -17.28
N ILE A 111 6.15 -2.06 -17.94
CA ILE A 111 4.88 -1.85 -17.27
C ILE A 111 4.26 -3.21 -17.02
N TYR A 112 3.94 -3.52 -15.77
CA TYR A 112 3.45 -4.83 -15.35
C TYR A 112 1.99 -4.80 -14.91
N ASP A 113 1.25 -5.82 -15.32
CA ASP A 113 0.00 -6.21 -14.65
C ASP A 113 0.28 -7.19 -13.50
N GLU A 114 -0.76 -7.79 -12.93
CA GLU A 114 -0.65 -8.71 -11.80
C GLU A 114 0.12 -10.01 -12.11
N ASN A 115 0.29 -10.34 -13.39
CA ASN A 115 1.02 -11.52 -13.88
C ASN A 115 2.48 -11.19 -14.25
N GLY A 116 2.91 -9.94 -14.02
CA GLY A 116 4.25 -9.48 -14.34
C GLY A 116 5.37 -10.25 -13.64
N SER A 117 6.54 -10.27 -14.25
CA SER A 117 7.73 -10.92 -13.69
C SER A 117 8.27 -10.17 -12.46
N PHE A 118 8.82 -10.93 -11.52
CA PHE A 118 9.39 -10.40 -10.29
C PHE A 118 10.87 -10.05 -10.44
N SER A 119 11.31 -9.06 -9.68
CA SER A 119 12.74 -8.80 -9.46
C SER A 119 13.33 -9.82 -8.47
N ASN A 120 14.64 -9.78 -8.29
CA ASN A 120 15.37 -10.60 -7.32
C ASN A 120 16.08 -9.75 -6.26
N ASP A 121 15.73 -8.47 -6.12
CA ASP A 121 16.28 -7.60 -5.10
C ASP A 121 15.58 -7.79 -3.73
N PHE A 122 16.09 -7.08 -2.72
CA PHE A 122 15.57 -7.20 -1.34
C PHE A 122 14.07 -6.90 -1.23
N LEU A 123 13.56 -5.87 -1.93
CA LEU A 123 12.14 -5.50 -1.86
C LEU A 123 11.26 -6.56 -2.51
N SER A 124 11.66 -7.02 -3.66
CA SER A 124 10.94 -8.06 -4.38
C SER A 124 10.89 -9.36 -3.57
N ASN A 125 12.03 -9.80 -3.03
CA ASN A 125 12.09 -10.99 -2.20
C ASN A 125 11.22 -10.87 -0.94
N LEU A 126 11.25 -9.70 -0.29
CA LEU A 126 10.38 -9.42 0.86
C LEU A 126 8.89 -9.51 0.48
N CYS A 127 8.48 -8.96 -0.66
CA CYS A 127 7.10 -9.03 -1.14
C CYS A 127 6.71 -10.47 -1.49
N GLN A 128 7.57 -11.23 -2.17
CA GLN A 128 7.32 -12.63 -2.52
C GLN A 128 7.11 -13.50 -1.27
N ASP A 129 7.97 -13.35 -0.26
CA ASP A 129 7.84 -14.08 0.99
C ASP A 129 6.57 -13.67 1.75
N TRP A 130 6.23 -12.39 1.70
CA TRP A 130 5.02 -11.87 2.34
C TRP A 130 3.75 -12.45 1.70
N GLU A 131 3.66 -12.44 0.36
CA GLU A 131 2.55 -13.04 -0.38
C GLU A 131 2.45 -14.55 -0.14
N LYS A 132 3.60 -15.25 -0.19
CA LYS A 132 3.68 -16.68 0.08
C LYS A 132 3.17 -17.03 1.50
N GLU A 133 3.52 -16.21 2.49
CA GLU A 133 3.04 -16.42 3.87
C GLU A 133 1.52 -16.24 3.96
N ALA A 134 0.98 -15.18 3.37
CA ALA A 134 -0.47 -14.92 3.37
C ALA A 134 -1.26 -16.03 2.67
N LEU A 135 -0.73 -16.59 1.58
CA LEU A 135 -1.39 -17.66 0.82
C LEU A 135 -1.54 -18.98 1.60
N LYS A 136 -0.78 -19.19 2.67
CA LYS A 136 -0.94 -20.36 3.56
C LYS A 136 -2.29 -20.36 4.29
N ALA A 137 -2.98 -19.22 4.41
CA ALA A 137 -4.33 -19.16 4.99
C ALA A 137 -5.41 -19.78 4.09
N LYS A 138 -5.10 -20.14 2.85
CA LYS A 138 -6.06 -20.77 1.92
C LYS A 138 -6.43 -22.16 2.43
N ASN A 139 -7.70 -22.35 2.80
CA ASN A 139 -8.19 -23.60 3.43
C ASN A 139 -9.56 -24.07 2.92
N GLY A 140 -9.98 -23.61 1.76
CA GLY A 140 -11.30 -23.89 1.18
C GLY A 140 -12.43 -22.99 1.68
N THR A 141 -12.33 -22.39 2.86
CA THR A 141 -13.31 -21.44 3.42
C THR A 141 -12.85 -20.00 3.26
N THR A 142 -11.60 -19.71 3.63
CA THR A 142 -11.02 -18.36 3.56
C THR A 142 -10.46 -18.08 2.17
N LYS A 143 -11.02 -17.11 1.47
CA LYS A 143 -10.47 -16.55 0.25
C LYS A 143 -9.31 -15.58 0.58
N ILE A 144 -8.33 -15.49 -0.31
CA ILE A 144 -7.16 -14.64 -0.11
C ILE A 144 -7.08 -13.61 -1.22
N ALA A 145 -7.11 -12.32 -0.86
CA ALA A 145 -6.82 -11.22 -1.77
C ALA A 145 -5.47 -10.60 -1.39
N ILE A 146 -4.55 -10.54 -2.33
CA ILE A 146 -3.25 -9.88 -2.18
C ILE A 146 -3.33 -8.51 -2.84
N PHE A 147 -3.06 -7.45 -2.07
CA PHE A 147 -3.11 -6.08 -2.54
C PHE A 147 -1.69 -5.52 -2.67
N ARG A 148 -1.17 -5.45 -3.90
CA ARG A 148 0.14 -4.85 -4.22
C ARG A 148 -0.02 -3.34 -4.30
N PHE A 149 0.33 -2.66 -3.22
CA PHE A 149 0.22 -1.21 -3.15
C PHE A 149 1.25 -0.49 -4.02
N GLY A 150 0.78 0.47 -4.81
CA GLY A 150 1.56 1.61 -5.24
C GLY A 150 1.71 2.63 -4.11
N ILE A 151 2.21 3.81 -4.45
CA ILE A 151 2.36 4.93 -3.52
C ILE A 151 0.98 5.54 -3.25
N ILE A 152 0.52 5.46 -2.02
CA ILE A 152 -0.80 5.96 -1.64
C ILE A 152 -0.72 7.47 -1.40
N LEU A 153 -1.50 8.22 -2.17
CA LEU A 153 -1.61 9.67 -2.04
C LEU A 153 -2.88 10.04 -1.28
N GLY A 154 -2.70 10.83 -0.22
CA GLY A 154 -3.80 11.36 0.58
C GLY A 154 -3.42 12.67 1.25
N LYS A 155 -4.44 13.44 1.66
CA LYS A 155 -4.26 14.77 2.25
C LYS A 155 -3.69 14.69 3.68
N ASP A 156 -4.22 13.75 4.48
CA ASP A 156 -3.98 13.70 5.93
C ASP A 156 -2.88 12.70 6.32
N GLY A 157 -2.07 12.24 5.35
CA GLY A 157 -0.99 11.29 5.62
C GLY A 157 -0.32 10.73 4.37
N GLY A 158 0.48 9.68 4.58
CA GLY A 158 1.19 9.00 3.51
C GLY A 158 2.38 9.77 2.95
N ALA A 159 2.75 9.43 1.72
CA ALA A 159 3.92 10.02 1.06
C ALA A 159 3.73 11.49 0.72
N LEU A 160 2.53 11.90 0.28
CA LEU A 160 2.24 13.24 -0.18
C LEU A 160 2.50 14.30 0.89
N GLN A 161 2.11 14.05 2.13
CA GLN A 161 2.31 14.98 3.23
C GLN A 161 3.78 15.35 3.45
N LYS A 162 4.68 14.39 3.27
CA LYS A 162 6.12 14.60 3.36
C LYS A 162 6.69 15.29 2.14
N MET A 163 6.16 14.99 0.97
CA MET A 163 6.64 15.53 -0.31
C MET A 163 6.18 16.96 -0.57
N ILE A 164 4.98 17.33 -0.15
CA ILE A 164 4.36 18.62 -0.52
C ILE A 164 5.07 19.84 0.09
N THR A 165 5.71 19.68 1.25
CA THR A 165 6.31 20.80 1.99
C THR A 165 7.37 21.57 1.19
N PRO A 166 8.39 20.93 0.57
CA PRO A 166 9.34 21.64 -0.28
C PRO A 166 8.67 22.39 -1.45
N PHE A 167 7.64 21.77 -2.06
CA PHE A 167 6.91 22.38 -3.16
C PHE A 167 6.16 23.66 -2.75
N LYS A 168 5.54 23.69 -1.56
CA LYS A 168 4.88 24.90 -1.03
C LYS A 168 5.83 26.08 -0.91
N PHE A 169 7.10 25.81 -0.61
CA PHE A 169 8.15 26.85 -0.53
C PHE A 169 8.85 27.14 -1.86
N GLY A 170 8.42 26.53 -2.97
CA GLY A 170 9.06 26.72 -4.28
C GLY A 170 10.42 26.02 -4.42
N LEU A 171 10.76 25.12 -3.49
CA LEU A 171 11.99 24.34 -3.47
C LEU A 171 11.77 22.91 -4.02
N GLY A 172 10.63 22.64 -4.64
CA GLY A 172 10.31 21.37 -5.24
C GLY A 172 11.04 21.11 -6.54
N GLY A 173 11.29 19.83 -6.83
CA GLY A 173 11.90 19.39 -8.08
C GLY A 173 11.88 17.89 -8.22
N THR A 174 12.43 17.42 -9.34
CA THR A 174 12.55 15.98 -9.61
C THR A 174 13.60 15.33 -8.73
N ILE A 175 13.42 14.05 -8.46
CA ILE A 175 14.46 13.20 -7.86
C ILE A 175 15.31 12.66 -9.01
N GLY A 176 16.59 12.96 -9.02
CA GLY A 176 17.51 12.59 -10.10
C GLY A 176 16.99 13.03 -11.46
N SER A 177 16.93 12.12 -12.42
CA SER A 177 16.42 12.38 -13.77
C SER A 177 14.90 12.59 -13.82
N GLY A 178 14.17 12.19 -12.80
CA GLY A 178 12.71 12.19 -12.78
C GLY A 178 12.05 11.16 -13.71
N LYS A 179 12.84 10.30 -14.39
CA LYS A 179 12.33 9.31 -15.35
C LYS A 179 11.78 8.04 -14.69
N GLN A 180 12.13 7.79 -13.42
CA GLN A 180 11.65 6.62 -12.69
C GLN A 180 10.12 6.63 -12.60
N ALA A 181 9.52 5.45 -12.78
CA ALA A 181 8.09 5.28 -12.69
C ALA A 181 7.55 5.67 -11.29
N PHE A 182 6.35 6.18 -11.25
CA PHE A 182 5.68 6.57 -10.02
C PHE A 182 4.27 5.96 -10.00
N SER A 183 4.20 4.66 -9.65
CA SER A 183 2.93 3.97 -9.48
C SER A 183 2.23 4.46 -8.23
N PHE A 184 1.14 5.18 -8.39
CA PHE A 184 0.39 5.79 -7.28
C PHE A 184 -1.07 5.30 -7.28
N ILE A 185 -1.74 5.50 -6.16
CA ILE A 185 -3.19 5.42 -6.05
C ILE A 185 -3.70 6.53 -5.12
N HIS A 186 -4.82 7.14 -5.50
CA HIS A 186 -5.52 8.07 -4.61
C HIS A 186 -6.19 7.32 -3.46
N ILE A 187 -6.15 7.86 -2.25
CA ILE A 187 -6.72 7.20 -1.05
C ILE A 187 -8.19 6.80 -1.25
N ASN A 188 -9.01 7.64 -1.88
CA ASN A 188 -10.41 7.30 -2.12
C ASN A 188 -10.59 6.11 -3.06
N ASP A 189 -9.77 5.99 -4.10
CA ASP A 189 -9.82 4.84 -5.00
C ASP A 189 -9.32 3.57 -4.31
N LEU A 190 -8.31 3.69 -3.45
CA LEU A 190 -7.89 2.58 -2.60
C LEU A 190 -9.04 2.09 -1.71
N LEU A 191 -9.72 2.99 -0.98
CA LEU A 191 -10.82 2.63 -0.09
C LEU A 191 -11.99 1.97 -0.85
N ASN A 192 -12.33 2.53 -2.02
CA ASN A 192 -13.36 1.95 -2.89
C ASN A 192 -12.95 0.60 -3.47
N ALA A 193 -11.65 0.38 -3.80
CA ALA A 193 -11.15 -0.92 -4.25
C ALA A 193 -11.27 -1.98 -3.14
N TYR A 194 -10.98 -1.63 -1.88
CA TYR A 194 -11.24 -2.52 -0.75
C TYR A 194 -12.73 -2.89 -0.66
N LYS A 195 -13.62 -1.88 -0.72
CA LYS A 195 -15.06 -2.10 -0.68
C LYS A 195 -15.52 -2.99 -1.84
N PHE A 196 -15.07 -2.71 -3.06
CA PHE A 196 -15.38 -3.47 -4.26
C PHE A 196 -15.00 -4.94 -4.15
N VAL A 197 -13.78 -5.24 -3.68
CA VAL A 197 -13.31 -6.62 -3.50
C VAL A 197 -14.08 -7.33 -2.39
N ILE A 198 -14.36 -6.66 -1.28
CA ILE A 198 -15.10 -7.22 -0.15
C ILE A 198 -16.56 -7.53 -0.51
N GLU A 199 -17.25 -6.60 -1.16
CA GLU A 199 -18.67 -6.76 -1.48
C GLU A 199 -18.93 -7.84 -2.54
N ASN A 200 -18.02 -7.96 -3.52
CA ASN A 200 -18.09 -8.97 -4.56
C ASN A 200 -17.38 -10.28 -4.19
N ASN A 201 -16.78 -10.35 -2.99
CA ASN A 201 -16.06 -11.53 -2.50
C ASN A 201 -15.00 -12.04 -3.49
N TYR A 202 -14.24 -11.12 -4.10
CA TYR A 202 -13.16 -11.44 -5.02
C TYR A 202 -11.90 -11.87 -4.28
N ASP A 203 -11.09 -12.71 -4.93
CA ASP A 203 -9.79 -13.19 -4.43
C ASP A 203 -8.69 -13.10 -5.49
N GLY A 204 -7.47 -13.45 -5.11
CA GLY A 204 -6.29 -13.43 -5.96
C GLY A 204 -5.50 -12.12 -5.82
N VAL A 205 -4.65 -11.79 -6.79
CA VAL A 205 -3.74 -10.65 -6.73
C VAL A 205 -4.33 -9.43 -7.42
N PHE A 206 -4.14 -8.24 -6.84
CA PHE A 206 -4.59 -6.95 -7.36
C PHE A 206 -3.49 -5.90 -7.22
N ASN A 207 -3.15 -5.22 -8.30
CA ASN A 207 -2.35 -4.01 -8.23
C ASN A 207 -3.23 -2.82 -7.79
N LEU A 208 -2.89 -2.21 -6.66
CA LEU A 208 -3.57 -1.02 -6.17
C LEU A 208 -2.81 0.22 -6.65
N THR A 209 -2.97 0.51 -7.94
CA THR A 209 -2.36 1.65 -8.64
C THR A 209 -3.40 2.36 -9.49
N ALA A 210 -3.18 3.63 -9.81
CA ALA A 210 -4.00 4.31 -10.83
C ALA A 210 -3.75 3.70 -12.21
N PRO A 211 -4.76 3.73 -13.11
CA PRO A 211 -4.66 3.07 -14.42
C PRO A 211 -3.69 3.75 -15.39
N THR A 212 -3.41 5.04 -15.21
CA THR A 212 -2.51 5.79 -16.09
C THR A 212 -1.10 5.87 -15.49
N PRO A 213 -0.11 5.18 -16.09
CA PRO A 213 1.27 5.25 -15.63
C PRO A 213 1.82 6.67 -15.67
N THR A 214 2.64 7.01 -14.68
CA THR A 214 3.34 8.29 -14.60
C THR A 214 4.77 8.12 -14.08
N THR A 215 5.52 9.21 -14.02
CA THR A 215 6.89 9.27 -13.54
C THR A 215 7.03 10.25 -12.38
N ASN A 216 8.17 10.24 -11.72
CA ASN A 216 8.50 11.26 -10.72
C ASN A 216 8.44 12.68 -11.33
N LYS A 217 8.84 12.85 -12.59
CA LYS A 217 8.71 14.13 -13.31
C LYS A 217 7.23 14.51 -13.49
N GLY A 218 6.36 13.56 -13.86
CA GLY A 218 4.92 13.81 -13.98
C GLY A 218 4.31 14.30 -12.66
N LEU A 219 4.59 13.61 -11.56
CA LEU A 219 4.19 14.06 -10.22
C LEU A 219 4.72 15.47 -9.90
N THR A 220 6.01 15.73 -10.19
CA THR A 220 6.64 17.02 -9.92
C THR A 220 5.95 18.15 -10.66
N LEU A 221 5.64 17.95 -11.95
CA LEU A 221 4.92 18.93 -12.76
C LEU A 221 3.47 19.15 -12.26
N ALA A 222 2.76 18.07 -11.91
CA ALA A 222 1.42 18.17 -11.36
C ALA A 222 1.39 18.98 -10.05
N LEU A 223 2.34 18.72 -9.13
CA LEU A 223 2.49 19.49 -7.90
C LEU A 223 2.80 20.97 -8.17
N GLY A 224 3.75 21.24 -9.07
CA GLY A 224 4.12 22.61 -9.41
C GLY A 224 2.95 23.42 -10.00
N LYS A 225 2.22 22.80 -10.93
CA LYS A 225 1.03 23.39 -11.55
C LYS A 225 -0.06 23.69 -10.52
N THR A 226 -0.42 22.71 -9.71
CA THR A 226 -1.51 22.84 -8.72
C THR A 226 -1.18 23.84 -7.61
N LEU A 227 0.06 23.85 -7.12
CA LEU A 227 0.51 24.74 -6.08
C LEU A 227 0.93 26.14 -6.61
N LYS A 228 0.96 26.31 -7.94
CA LYS A 228 1.46 27.53 -8.61
C LYS A 228 2.88 27.86 -8.13
N ARG A 229 3.77 26.88 -8.11
CA ARG A 229 5.16 27.01 -7.64
C ARG A 229 6.14 26.44 -8.67
N PRO A 230 7.33 27.04 -8.82
CA PRO A 230 8.37 26.50 -9.67
C PRO A 230 8.84 25.13 -9.16
N THR A 231 9.33 24.29 -10.09
CA THR A 231 9.81 22.92 -9.80
C THR A 231 11.17 22.69 -10.46
N ILE A 232 12.06 23.65 -10.31
CA ILE A 232 13.34 23.73 -11.05
C ILE A 232 14.55 23.20 -10.26
N LEU A 233 14.37 22.85 -8.99
CA LEU A 233 15.47 22.40 -8.10
C LEU A 233 15.48 20.88 -7.98
N PRO A 234 16.23 20.14 -8.82
CA PRO A 234 16.29 18.69 -8.73
C PRO A 234 17.01 18.27 -7.44
N ILE A 235 16.54 17.19 -6.83
CA ILE A 235 17.21 16.55 -5.70
C ILE A 235 18.17 15.50 -6.28
N PRO A 236 19.50 15.66 -6.12
CA PRO A 236 20.46 14.69 -6.62
C PRO A 236 20.30 13.34 -5.89
N GLU A 237 20.39 12.23 -6.64
CA GLU A 237 20.24 10.88 -6.07
C GLU A 237 21.25 10.58 -4.97
N PHE A 238 22.50 11.10 -5.09
CA PHE A 238 23.52 10.86 -4.09
C PHE A 238 23.13 11.40 -2.71
N VAL A 239 22.36 12.51 -2.64
CA VAL A 239 21.87 13.06 -1.38
C VAL A 239 20.92 12.07 -0.70
N LEU A 240 20.02 11.45 -1.47
CA LEU A 240 19.10 10.44 -0.94
C LEU A 240 19.85 9.18 -0.51
N LYS A 241 20.88 8.76 -1.27
CA LYS A 241 21.74 7.62 -0.88
C LYS A 241 22.50 7.89 0.42
N LEU A 242 22.94 9.14 0.63
CA LEU A 242 23.63 9.51 1.88
C LEU A 242 22.68 9.43 3.10
N ILE A 243 21.43 9.87 2.92
CA ILE A 243 20.41 9.90 4.00
C ILE A 243 19.86 8.51 4.28
N PHE A 244 19.42 7.80 3.23
CA PHE A 244 18.65 6.57 3.34
C PHE A 244 19.43 5.29 3.07
N SER A 245 20.73 5.41 2.66
CA SER A 245 21.54 4.26 2.24
C SER A 245 20.81 3.48 1.13
N GLU A 246 20.71 2.15 1.19
CA GLU A 246 19.97 1.33 0.24
C GLU A 246 18.47 1.65 0.21
N GLY A 247 17.91 2.19 1.29
CA GLY A 247 16.50 2.63 1.35
C GLY A 247 16.16 3.75 0.37
N ALA A 248 17.16 4.46 -0.17
CA ALA A 248 16.97 5.44 -1.24
C ALA A 248 16.33 4.84 -2.50
N ARG A 249 16.54 3.55 -2.75
CA ARG A 249 15.97 2.83 -3.90
C ARG A 249 14.45 2.91 -3.98
N VAL A 250 13.78 2.99 -2.84
CA VAL A 250 12.32 3.20 -2.80
C VAL A 250 11.90 4.50 -3.50
N LEU A 251 12.79 5.49 -3.57
CA LEU A 251 12.56 6.81 -4.16
C LEU A 251 13.18 6.94 -5.56
N THR A 252 14.26 6.21 -5.84
CA THR A 252 15.04 6.30 -7.09
C THR A 252 14.71 5.23 -8.11
N ASP A 253 14.27 4.04 -7.65
CA ASP A 253 13.97 2.89 -8.50
C ASP A 253 12.44 2.73 -8.55
N GLY A 254 11.79 3.29 -9.56
CA GLY A 254 10.33 3.20 -9.70
C GLY A 254 9.90 1.93 -10.43
N GLN A 255 8.88 1.27 -9.95
CA GLN A 255 8.20 0.18 -10.67
C GLN A 255 6.94 0.72 -11.35
N SER A 256 6.68 0.32 -12.59
CA SER A 256 5.47 0.69 -13.31
C SER A 256 4.48 -0.48 -13.28
N ALA A 257 3.34 -0.27 -12.63
CA ALA A 257 2.29 -1.29 -12.53
C ALA A 257 0.93 -0.70 -12.89
N ILE A 258 0.11 -1.50 -13.56
CA ILE A 258 -1.28 -1.16 -13.92
C ILE A 258 -2.24 -2.12 -13.21
N PRO A 259 -3.44 -1.64 -12.83
CA PRO A 259 -4.44 -2.42 -12.10
C PRO A 259 -5.33 -3.21 -13.04
N LYS A 260 -4.73 -4.08 -13.88
CA LYS A 260 -5.45 -4.79 -14.95
C LYS A 260 -6.62 -5.58 -14.41
N LYS A 261 -6.44 -6.34 -13.34
CA LYS A 261 -7.50 -7.15 -12.76
C LYS A 261 -8.68 -6.32 -12.23
N LEU A 262 -8.43 -5.18 -11.58
CA LEU A 262 -9.51 -4.29 -11.15
C LEU A 262 -10.30 -3.76 -12.35
N LEU A 263 -9.61 -3.36 -13.41
CA LEU A 263 -10.24 -2.87 -14.64
C LEU A 263 -11.06 -3.97 -15.34
N ASP A 264 -10.50 -5.17 -15.47
CA ASP A 264 -11.19 -6.32 -16.08
C ASP A 264 -12.47 -6.73 -15.32
N LEU A 265 -12.49 -6.50 -14.00
CA LEU A 265 -13.65 -6.74 -13.14
C LEU A 265 -14.66 -5.57 -13.14
N GLY A 266 -14.38 -4.48 -13.85
CA GLY A 266 -15.27 -3.33 -13.97
C GLY A 266 -15.15 -2.30 -12.84
N PHE A 267 -14.02 -2.26 -12.11
CA PHE A 267 -13.78 -1.21 -11.12
C PHE A 267 -13.54 0.13 -11.79
N GLU A 268 -14.27 1.15 -11.36
CA GLU A 268 -14.17 2.51 -11.88
C GLU A 268 -13.31 3.39 -10.97
N PHE A 269 -12.14 3.81 -11.49
CA PHE A 269 -11.26 4.75 -10.81
C PHE A 269 -11.82 6.18 -10.94
N LYS A 270 -11.87 6.90 -9.83
CA LYS A 270 -12.23 8.32 -9.80
C LYS A 270 -11.07 9.24 -10.19
N PHE A 271 -9.85 8.85 -9.84
CA PHE A 271 -8.62 9.60 -10.09
C PHE A 271 -7.67 8.76 -10.96
N LYS A 272 -7.84 8.89 -12.27
CA LYS A 272 -7.13 8.04 -13.25
C LYS A 272 -5.72 8.52 -13.53
N THR A 273 -5.47 9.83 -13.38
CA THR A 273 -4.21 10.48 -13.68
C THR A 273 -3.60 11.15 -12.43
N ILE A 274 -2.30 11.40 -12.48
CA ILE A 274 -1.60 12.07 -11.37
C ILE A 274 -2.09 13.51 -11.20
N GLU A 275 -2.45 14.18 -12.30
CA GLU A 275 -2.98 15.54 -12.30
C GLU A 275 -4.30 15.62 -11.53
N GLU A 276 -5.26 14.74 -11.84
CA GLU A 276 -6.55 14.65 -11.13
C GLU A 276 -6.36 14.39 -9.64
N ALA A 277 -5.47 13.45 -9.29
CA ALA A 277 -5.19 13.11 -7.90
C ALA A 277 -4.57 14.29 -7.13
N ILE A 278 -3.57 14.95 -7.70
CA ILE A 278 -2.88 16.08 -7.06
C ILE A 278 -3.80 17.31 -6.99
N GLU A 279 -4.57 17.58 -8.01
CA GLU A 279 -5.54 18.67 -7.98
C GLU A 279 -6.55 18.48 -6.84
N ASN A 280 -7.13 17.29 -6.70
CA ASN A 280 -8.06 17.00 -5.61
C ASN A 280 -7.45 17.13 -4.22
N LEU A 281 -6.20 16.65 -4.04
CA LEU A 281 -5.54 16.60 -2.74
C LEU A 281 -4.92 17.93 -2.31
N CYS A 282 -4.53 18.78 -3.25
CA CYS A 282 -3.70 19.96 -3.00
C CYS A 282 -4.36 21.27 -3.35
N SER A 283 -5.46 21.30 -4.13
CA SER A 283 -6.21 22.53 -4.37
C SER A 283 -6.80 23.05 -3.06
N LYS A 284 -6.67 24.36 -2.85
CA LYS A 284 -7.44 25.03 -1.81
C LYS A 284 -8.92 24.86 -2.19
N LYS A 285 -9.73 24.31 -1.31
CA LYS A 285 -11.18 24.53 -1.40
C LYS A 285 -11.39 26.00 -1.07
N ASP A 286 -11.84 26.76 -2.07
CA ASP A 286 -12.37 28.09 -1.84
C ASP A 286 -13.53 28.03 -0.85
#